data_3493f8993a5e3e2bee4588e87aff2692
#
_entry.id   3493f8993a5e3e2bee4588e87aff2692
#
_cell.length_a   1.000
_cell.length_b   1.000
_cell.length_c   1.000
_cell.angle_alpha   90.00
_cell.angle_beta   90.00
_cell.angle_gamma   90.00
#
_symmetry.space_group_name_H-M   'P 1'
#
loop_
_entity.id
_entity.type
_entity.pdbx_description
1 polymer ?
#
loop_
_entity_poly.entity_id
_entity_poly.type
_entity_poly.pdbx_seq_one_letter_code
_entity_poly.pdbx_strand_id
1 'polypeptide(L)'
;TSAAVMQGMTVKNAMDMAVQLQPTLGDFAQPFMAVGLVAAGISSAVCTPMGVSYVLAGLWGWKTDRSDKRFVITNAAVLVTGIVISAFGFNPIALIMTAQAVNGIVLPVVVGVTVYLTCSKKIMGEFTNSTLQTALGWIIFLISLYLGLSSVISLF
;
A
#
# COMPACT_ATOMS: atom_id res chain seq x y z
N THR A 1 -13.98 -1.97 10.99
CA THR A 1 -13.96 -1.15 12.21
C THR A 1 -14.88 -1.75 13.26
N SER A 2 -14.61 -1.52 14.55
CA SER A 2 -15.44 -2.01 15.66
C SER A 2 -16.91 -1.59 15.53
N ALA A 3 -17.20 -0.40 15.01
CA ALA A 3 -18.55 0.08 14.75
C ALA A 3 -19.30 -0.76 13.69
N ALA A 4 -18.64 -1.25 12.65
CA ALA A 4 -19.23 -2.13 11.65
C ALA A 4 -19.54 -3.53 12.20
N VAL A 5 -18.64 -4.06 13.02
CA VAL A 5 -18.82 -5.36 13.68
C VAL A 5 -20.01 -5.32 14.65
N MET A 6 -20.16 -4.23 15.39
CA MET A 6 -21.30 -4.01 16.31
C MET A 6 -22.65 -3.93 15.60
N GLN A 7 -22.67 -3.50 14.34
CA GLN A 7 -23.89 -3.35 13.55
C GLN A 7 -24.13 -4.51 12.57
N GLY A 8 -23.26 -5.52 12.54
CA GLY A 8 -23.39 -6.70 11.65
C GLY A 8 -23.35 -6.36 10.16
N MET A 9 -22.82 -5.18 9.79
CA MET A 9 -22.79 -4.71 8.39
C MET A 9 -21.57 -5.23 7.67
N THR A 10 -21.81 -5.87 6.53
CA THR A 10 -20.73 -6.23 5.58
C THR A 10 -20.49 -5.07 4.61
N VAL A 11 -19.28 -4.54 4.62
CA VAL A 11 -18.89 -3.44 3.73
C VAL A 11 -18.66 -3.99 2.33
N LYS A 12 -19.53 -3.62 1.39
CA LYS A 12 -19.42 -4.05 -0.01
C LYS A 12 -19.07 -2.90 -0.96
N ASN A 13 -19.30 -1.65 -0.56
CA ASN A 13 -19.07 -0.45 -1.37
C ASN A 13 -18.64 0.75 -0.52
N ALA A 14 -18.19 1.81 -1.21
CA ALA A 14 -17.77 3.05 -0.57
C ALA A 14 -18.89 3.74 0.23
N MET A 15 -20.15 3.54 -0.18
CA MET A 15 -21.33 4.07 0.55
C MET A 15 -21.47 3.39 1.92
N ASP A 16 -21.27 2.08 2.00
CA ASP A 16 -21.32 1.33 3.25
C ASP A 16 -20.24 1.81 4.23
N MET A 17 -19.07 2.24 3.69
CA MET A 17 -18.01 2.85 4.50
C MET A 17 -18.45 4.20 5.09
N ALA A 18 -19.20 5.02 4.35
CA ALA A 18 -19.72 6.28 4.85
C ALA A 18 -20.78 6.08 5.96
N VAL A 19 -21.64 5.07 5.80
CA VAL A 19 -22.65 4.71 6.81
C VAL A 19 -22.01 4.33 8.16
N GLN A 20 -20.84 3.70 8.15
CA GLN A 20 -20.10 3.37 9.39
C GLN A 20 -19.62 4.61 10.18
N LEU A 21 -19.48 5.75 9.51
CA LEU A 21 -19.09 7.02 10.15
C LEU A 21 -20.30 7.80 10.66
N GLN A 22 -21.53 7.42 10.25
CA GLN A 22 -22.76 8.11 10.63
C GLN A 22 -22.98 8.24 12.15
N PRO A 23 -22.66 7.23 12.98
CA PRO A 23 -22.82 7.36 14.43
C PRO A 23 -21.93 8.43 15.06
N THR A 24 -20.81 8.78 14.41
CA THR A 24 -19.84 9.77 14.92
C THR A 24 -19.97 11.14 14.25
N LEU A 25 -20.31 11.18 12.97
CA LEU A 25 -20.31 12.40 12.15
C LEU A 25 -21.70 12.84 11.69
N GLY A 26 -22.76 12.04 11.98
CA GLY A 26 -24.12 12.35 11.54
C GLY A 26 -24.21 12.54 10.03
N ASP A 27 -24.90 13.60 9.60
CA ASP A 27 -25.12 13.93 8.17
C ASP A 27 -23.83 14.31 7.42
N PHE A 28 -22.75 14.66 8.13
CA PHE A 28 -21.43 14.96 7.53
C PHE A 28 -20.64 13.71 7.15
N ALA A 29 -21.09 12.51 7.51
CA ALA A 29 -20.37 11.26 7.23
C ALA A 29 -20.14 11.04 5.72
N GLN A 30 -21.17 11.25 4.90
CA GLN A 30 -21.07 11.07 3.45
C GLN A 30 -20.14 12.08 2.77
N PRO A 31 -20.31 13.41 2.92
CA PRO A 31 -19.42 14.38 2.30
C PRO A 31 -17.97 14.27 2.81
N PHE A 32 -17.78 14.00 4.09
CA PHE A 32 -16.45 13.81 4.67
C PHE A 32 -15.75 12.58 4.06
N MET A 33 -16.45 11.47 3.92
CA MET A 33 -15.92 10.26 3.28
C MET A 33 -15.62 10.50 1.81
N ALA A 34 -16.49 11.19 1.08
CA ALA A 34 -16.28 11.51 -0.34
C ALA A 34 -15.02 12.34 -0.54
N VAL A 35 -14.83 13.41 0.24
CA VAL A 35 -13.61 14.25 0.19
C VAL A 35 -12.37 13.44 0.52
N GLY A 36 -12.42 12.59 1.55
CA GLY A 36 -11.32 11.71 1.94
C GLY A 36 -10.92 10.73 0.82
N LEU A 37 -11.90 10.10 0.18
CA LEU A 37 -11.66 9.17 -0.94
C LEU A 37 -11.08 9.89 -2.16
N VAL A 38 -11.57 11.08 -2.50
CA VAL A 38 -11.03 11.89 -3.60
C VAL A 38 -9.59 12.31 -3.30
N ALA A 39 -9.33 12.81 -2.10
CA ALA A 39 -7.98 13.20 -1.70
C ALA A 39 -6.99 12.02 -1.71
N ALA A 40 -7.40 10.86 -1.19
CA ALA A 40 -6.61 9.64 -1.22
C ALA A 40 -6.37 9.15 -2.65
N GLY A 41 -7.40 9.21 -3.51
CA GLY A 41 -7.29 8.83 -4.92
C GLY A 41 -6.30 9.70 -5.69
N ILE A 42 -6.38 11.03 -5.53
CA ILE A 42 -5.44 11.96 -6.16
C ILE A 42 -4.01 11.72 -5.67
N SER A 43 -3.81 11.58 -4.35
CA SER A 43 -2.51 11.28 -3.76
C SER A 43 -1.91 9.99 -4.33
N SER A 44 -2.68 8.91 -4.37
CA SER A 44 -2.24 7.62 -4.92
C SER A 44 -1.93 7.68 -6.41
N ALA A 45 -2.75 8.41 -7.19
CA ALA A 45 -2.55 8.57 -8.63
C ALA A 45 -1.22 9.28 -8.97
N VAL A 46 -0.72 10.12 -8.08
CA VAL A 46 0.57 10.80 -8.25
C VAL A 46 1.72 9.96 -7.67
N CYS A 47 1.58 9.51 -6.43
CA CYS A 47 2.69 8.88 -5.70
C CYS A 47 3.01 7.48 -6.22
N THR A 48 2.01 6.69 -6.62
CA THR A 48 2.24 5.29 -7.05
C THR A 48 3.07 5.19 -8.33
N PRO A 49 2.74 5.91 -9.43
CA PRO A 49 3.56 5.87 -10.64
C PRO A 49 4.99 6.39 -10.41
N MET A 50 5.13 7.43 -9.60
CA MET A 50 6.46 7.95 -9.24
C MET A 50 7.26 6.91 -8.46
N GLY A 51 6.66 6.27 -7.46
CA GLY A 51 7.31 5.22 -6.68
C GLY A 51 7.82 4.07 -7.55
N VAL A 52 6.99 3.55 -8.45
CA VAL A 52 7.38 2.52 -9.41
C VAL A 52 8.54 2.99 -10.29
N SER A 53 8.47 4.21 -10.80
CA SER A 53 9.52 4.77 -11.67
C SER A 53 10.85 4.95 -10.92
N TYR A 54 10.83 5.35 -9.66
CA TYR A 54 12.04 5.44 -8.83
C TYR A 54 12.68 4.07 -8.58
N VAL A 55 11.86 3.05 -8.28
CA VAL A 55 12.36 1.69 -8.08
C VAL A 55 12.99 1.15 -9.36
N LEU A 56 12.34 1.30 -10.51
CA LEU A 56 12.86 0.85 -11.78
C LEU A 56 14.14 1.62 -12.17
N ALA A 57 14.16 2.93 -11.96
CA ALA A 57 15.34 3.75 -12.20
C ALA A 57 16.52 3.30 -11.34
N GLY A 58 16.30 2.95 -10.08
CA GLY A 58 17.33 2.42 -9.19
C GLY A 58 17.85 1.05 -9.62
N LEU A 59 16.97 0.16 -10.12
CA LEU A 59 17.35 -1.18 -10.58
C LEU A 59 18.16 -1.14 -11.90
N TRP A 60 17.80 -0.26 -12.83
CA TRP A 60 18.45 -0.18 -14.16
C TRP A 60 19.42 0.98 -14.31
N GLY A 61 19.69 1.73 -13.24
CA GLY A 61 20.63 2.84 -13.26
C GLY A 61 20.20 4.03 -14.13
N TRP A 62 18.86 4.27 -14.28
CA TRP A 62 18.34 5.39 -15.03
C TRP A 62 18.41 6.69 -14.21
N LYS A 63 18.37 7.84 -14.90
CA LYS A 63 18.22 9.11 -14.21
C LYS A 63 16.80 9.25 -13.67
N THR A 64 16.68 9.67 -12.42
CA THR A 64 15.41 9.89 -11.73
C THR A 64 14.87 11.31 -11.98
N ASP A 65 14.91 11.74 -13.23
CA ASP A 65 14.52 13.09 -13.62
C ASP A 65 13.60 13.04 -14.86
N ARG A 66 12.79 14.06 -15.01
CA ARG A 66 11.91 14.26 -16.18
C ARG A 66 12.66 14.35 -17.51
N SER A 67 13.96 14.60 -17.48
CA SER A 67 14.82 14.58 -18.67
C SER A 67 15.00 13.16 -19.25
N ASP A 68 14.85 12.12 -18.44
CA ASP A 68 14.92 10.72 -18.92
C ASP A 68 13.54 10.24 -19.41
N LYS A 69 13.41 10.03 -20.71
CA LYS A 69 12.18 9.57 -21.36
C LYS A 69 11.67 8.25 -20.75
N ARG A 70 12.57 7.37 -20.29
CA ARG A 70 12.23 6.08 -19.68
C ARG A 70 11.46 6.28 -18.38
N PHE A 71 11.92 7.23 -17.55
CA PHE A 71 11.23 7.59 -16.31
C PHE A 71 9.81 8.11 -16.59
N VAL A 72 9.66 9.00 -17.56
CA VAL A 72 8.36 9.58 -17.95
C VAL A 72 7.45 8.52 -18.55
N ILE A 73 7.95 7.65 -19.43
CA ILE A 73 7.17 6.56 -20.05
C ILE A 73 6.68 5.58 -18.99
N THR A 74 7.51 5.23 -18.01
CA THR A 74 7.10 4.33 -16.91
C THR A 74 5.97 4.95 -16.09
N ASN A 75 6.08 6.23 -15.73
CA ASN A 75 5.00 6.95 -15.05
C ASN A 75 3.70 6.92 -15.85
N ALA A 76 3.77 7.24 -17.13
CA ALA A 76 2.62 7.25 -18.02
C ALA A 76 2.02 5.85 -18.17
N ALA A 77 2.84 4.82 -18.32
CA ALA A 77 2.39 3.44 -18.46
C ALA A 77 1.60 2.96 -17.22
N VAL A 78 2.09 3.25 -16.01
CA VAL A 78 1.38 2.90 -14.77
C VAL A 78 0.04 3.62 -14.69
N LEU A 79 0.00 4.93 -15.01
CA LEU A 79 -1.25 5.68 -15.02
C LEU A 79 -2.26 5.14 -16.04
N VAL A 80 -1.81 4.92 -17.28
CA VAL A 80 -2.66 4.38 -18.35
C VAL A 80 -3.21 3.01 -17.95
N THR A 81 -2.38 2.14 -17.39
CA THR A 81 -2.82 0.82 -16.92
C THR A 81 -3.92 0.96 -15.86
N GLY A 82 -3.76 1.88 -14.89
CA GLY A 82 -4.77 2.15 -13.87
C GLY A 82 -6.09 2.65 -14.48
N ILE A 83 -6.03 3.58 -15.46
CA ILE A 83 -7.21 4.11 -16.16
C ILE A 83 -7.92 2.99 -16.93
N VAL A 84 -7.18 2.17 -17.68
CA VAL A 84 -7.73 1.05 -18.44
C VAL A 84 -8.44 0.05 -17.53
N ILE A 85 -7.80 -0.36 -16.44
CA ILE A 85 -8.41 -1.29 -15.46
C ILE A 85 -9.69 -0.67 -14.85
N SER A 86 -9.66 0.63 -14.54
CA SER A 86 -10.83 1.33 -14.01
C SER A 86 -11.98 1.40 -15.01
N ALA A 87 -11.68 1.53 -16.30
CA ALA A 87 -12.68 1.59 -17.38
C ALA A 87 -13.43 0.26 -17.58
N PHE A 88 -12.87 -0.88 -17.17
CA PHE A 88 -13.55 -2.19 -17.21
C PHE A 88 -14.66 -2.35 -16.15
N GLY A 89 -14.84 -1.36 -15.26
CA GLY A 89 -15.92 -1.37 -14.27
C GLY A 89 -15.77 -2.40 -13.15
N PHE A 90 -14.56 -2.85 -12.87
CA PHE A 90 -14.31 -3.73 -11.73
C PHE A 90 -14.68 -3.05 -10.41
N ASN A 91 -15.17 -3.85 -9.46
CA ASN A 91 -15.48 -3.34 -8.12
C ASN A 91 -14.17 -2.86 -7.43
N PRO A 92 -14.05 -1.56 -7.08
CA PRO A 92 -12.83 -1.00 -6.50
C PRO A 92 -12.42 -1.69 -5.20
N ILE A 93 -13.39 -2.11 -4.37
CA ILE A 93 -13.11 -2.78 -3.10
C ILE A 93 -12.51 -4.16 -3.34
N ALA A 94 -13.04 -4.92 -4.31
CA ALA A 94 -12.48 -6.22 -4.65
C ALA A 94 -11.03 -6.10 -5.16
N LEU A 95 -10.74 -5.08 -5.98
CA LEU A 95 -9.37 -4.80 -6.45
C LEU A 95 -8.44 -4.45 -5.29
N ILE A 96 -8.89 -3.59 -4.36
CA ILE A 96 -8.11 -3.22 -3.18
C ILE A 96 -7.84 -4.46 -2.31
N MET A 97 -8.84 -5.29 -2.04
CA MET A 97 -8.68 -6.50 -1.23
C MET A 97 -7.69 -7.48 -1.87
N THR A 98 -7.79 -7.70 -3.18
CA THR A 98 -6.84 -8.55 -3.92
C THR A 98 -5.42 -7.99 -3.86
N ALA A 99 -5.26 -6.68 -4.09
CA ALA A 99 -3.96 -6.01 -3.99
C ALA A 99 -3.37 -6.10 -2.58
N GLN A 100 -4.19 -5.95 -1.54
CA GLN A 100 -3.75 -6.09 -0.15
C GLN A 100 -3.34 -7.52 0.20
N ALA A 101 -4.02 -8.52 -0.34
CA ALA A 101 -3.63 -9.91 -0.15
C ALA A 101 -2.25 -10.22 -0.76
N VAL A 102 -2.02 -9.75 -1.99
CA VAL A 102 -0.69 -9.85 -2.64
C VAL A 102 0.37 -9.10 -1.84
N ASN A 103 0.06 -7.88 -1.39
CA ASN A 103 0.96 -7.08 -0.56
C ASN A 103 1.28 -7.78 0.78
N GLY A 104 0.31 -8.47 1.38
CA GLY A 104 0.49 -9.26 2.59
C GLY A 104 1.53 -10.38 2.44
N ILE A 105 1.68 -10.95 1.24
CA ILE A 105 2.71 -11.95 0.94
C ILE A 105 4.08 -11.28 0.71
N VAL A 106 4.11 -10.17 -0.03
CA VAL A 106 5.35 -9.49 -0.42
C VAL A 106 5.98 -8.74 0.75
N LEU A 107 5.16 -8.14 1.62
CA LEU A 107 5.63 -7.30 2.73
C LEU A 107 6.62 -8.01 3.66
N PRO A 108 6.38 -9.24 4.17
CA PRO A 108 7.35 -9.95 5.01
C PRO A 108 8.69 -10.15 4.32
N VAL A 109 8.70 -10.45 3.01
CA VAL A 109 9.92 -10.65 2.23
C VAL A 109 10.73 -9.34 2.18
N VAL A 110 10.08 -8.23 1.88
CA VAL A 110 10.72 -6.91 1.81
C VAL A 110 11.26 -6.50 3.18
N VAL A 111 10.48 -6.66 4.24
CA VAL A 111 10.91 -6.35 5.62
C VAL A 111 12.09 -7.23 6.02
N GLY A 112 12.04 -8.54 5.76
CA GLY A 112 13.12 -9.47 6.08
C GLY A 112 14.42 -9.13 5.38
N VAL A 113 14.37 -8.84 4.08
CA VAL A 113 15.54 -8.41 3.30
C VAL A 113 16.08 -7.09 3.83
N THR A 114 15.20 -6.12 4.13
CA THR A 114 15.62 -4.82 4.67
C THR A 114 16.32 -4.97 6.02
N VAL A 115 15.76 -5.74 6.94
CA VAL A 115 16.38 -6.02 8.25
C VAL A 115 17.73 -6.72 8.08
N TYR A 116 17.80 -7.72 7.21
CA TYR A 116 19.05 -8.43 6.91
C TYR A 116 20.14 -7.49 6.38
N LEU A 117 19.81 -6.63 5.42
CA LEU A 117 20.75 -5.67 4.83
C LEU A 117 21.22 -4.65 5.85
N THR A 118 20.30 -4.08 6.65
CA THR A 118 20.62 -3.04 7.65
C THR A 118 21.40 -3.59 8.86
N CYS A 119 21.34 -4.89 9.13
CA CYS A 119 22.14 -5.56 10.16
C CYS A 119 23.56 -5.92 9.66
N SER A 120 23.81 -5.89 8.37
CA SER A 120 25.09 -6.31 7.80
C SER A 120 26.13 -5.20 7.84
N LYS A 121 27.13 -5.31 8.70
CA LYS A 121 28.29 -4.38 8.74
C LYS A 121 29.05 -4.30 7.42
N LYS A 122 29.05 -5.39 6.63
CA LYS A 122 29.74 -5.43 5.33
C LYS A 122 29.07 -4.51 4.30
N ILE A 123 27.76 -4.29 4.42
CA ILE A 123 26.97 -3.50 3.48
C ILE A 123 26.80 -2.07 3.99
N MET A 124 26.47 -1.92 5.28
CA MET A 124 26.11 -0.63 5.88
C MET A 124 27.28 0.09 6.57
N GLY A 125 28.40 -0.59 6.82
CA GLY A 125 29.55 0.02 7.47
C GLY A 125 29.21 0.65 8.82
N GLU A 126 29.42 1.97 8.93
CA GLU A 126 29.12 2.75 10.15
C GLU A 126 27.62 2.96 10.40
N PHE A 127 26.77 2.80 9.35
CA PHE A 127 25.31 2.95 9.44
C PHE A 127 24.58 1.64 9.81
N THR A 128 25.32 0.65 10.33
CA THR A 128 24.72 -0.61 10.78
C THR A 128 23.77 -0.36 11.94
N ASN A 129 22.65 -1.06 11.94
CA ASN A 129 21.64 -0.98 13.00
C ASN A 129 22.26 -1.27 14.38
N SER A 130 21.85 -0.49 15.38
CA SER A 130 22.13 -0.81 16.79
C SER A 130 21.36 -2.06 17.22
N THR A 131 21.73 -2.65 18.36
CA THR A 131 21.06 -3.85 18.90
C THR A 131 19.55 -3.65 19.08
N LEU A 132 19.15 -2.46 19.56
CA LEU A 132 17.73 -2.12 19.73
C LEU A 132 17.00 -2.04 18.37
N GLN A 133 17.57 -1.38 17.38
CA GLN A 133 17.00 -1.27 16.02
C GLN A 133 16.89 -2.63 15.38
N THR A 134 17.87 -3.49 15.55
CA THR A 134 17.85 -4.87 15.07
C THR A 134 16.72 -5.67 15.70
N ALA A 135 16.56 -5.58 17.03
CA ALA A 135 15.48 -6.28 17.74
C ALA A 135 14.10 -5.78 17.30
N LEU A 136 13.91 -4.47 17.16
CA LEU A 136 12.66 -3.88 16.65
C LEU A 136 12.40 -4.32 15.19
N GLY A 137 13.42 -4.37 14.34
CA GLY A 137 13.30 -4.86 12.97
C GLY A 137 12.80 -6.29 12.90
N TRP A 138 13.34 -7.19 13.72
CA TRP A 138 12.88 -8.57 13.79
C TRP A 138 11.46 -8.72 14.35
N ILE A 139 11.08 -7.90 15.32
CA ILE A 139 9.69 -7.85 15.83
C ILE A 139 8.74 -7.44 14.69
N ILE A 140 9.06 -6.37 13.95
CA ILE A 140 8.25 -5.93 12.81
C ILE A 140 8.17 -7.02 11.74
N PHE A 141 9.27 -7.72 11.48
CA PHE A 141 9.29 -8.86 10.55
C PHE A 141 8.33 -9.97 10.98
N LEU A 142 8.35 -10.37 12.25
CA LEU A 142 7.45 -11.40 12.77
C LEU A 142 5.98 -10.98 12.71
N ILE A 143 5.68 -9.72 13.05
CA ILE A 143 4.32 -9.17 12.94
C ILE A 143 3.87 -9.17 11.48
N SER A 144 4.70 -8.71 10.54
CA SER A 144 4.36 -8.69 9.12
C SER A 144 4.17 -10.10 8.55
N LEU A 145 4.95 -11.06 9.00
CA LEU A 145 4.82 -12.47 8.62
C LEU A 145 3.49 -13.06 9.12
N TYR A 146 3.14 -12.79 10.38
CA TYR A 146 1.87 -13.23 10.96
C TYR A 146 0.68 -12.64 10.21
N LEU A 147 0.69 -11.34 9.94
CA LEU A 147 -0.37 -10.65 9.20
C LEU A 147 -0.46 -11.14 7.75
N GLY A 148 0.68 -11.37 7.09
CA GLY A 148 0.73 -11.91 5.74
C GLY A 148 0.12 -13.31 5.65
N LEU A 149 0.50 -14.22 6.55
CA LEU A 149 -0.07 -15.57 6.63
C LEU A 149 -1.57 -15.54 6.94
N SER A 150 -1.99 -14.70 7.89
CA SER A 150 -3.40 -14.51 8.22
C SER A 150 -4.22 -14.03 7.03
N SER A 151 -3.68 -13.09 6.23
CA SER A 151 -4.33 -12.59 5.02
C SER A 151 -4.49 -13.67 3.95
N VAL A 152 -3.51 -14.55 3.80
CA VAL A 152 -3.58 -15.68 2.85
C VAL A 152 -4.62 -16.69 3.31
N ILE A 153 -4.60 -17.06 4.60
CA ILE A 153 -5.57 -18.04 5.16
C ILE A 153 -7.00 -17.53 5.05
N SER A 154 -7.21 -16.22 5.17
CA SER A 154 -8.56 -15.61 5.04
C SER A 154 -9.11 -15.57 3.61
N LEU A 155 -8.28 -15.89 2.61
CA LEU A 155 -8.68 -15.97 1.20
C LEU A 155 -9.21 -17.36 0.80
N PHE A 156 -8.90 -18.37 1.59
CA PHE A 156 -9.33 -19.77 1.41
C PHE A 156 -10.34 -20.19 2.48
#